data_e2b8f511fe095108ad771af9e3ce0896
#
_entry.id   e2b8f511fe095108ad771af9e3ce0896
#
_cell.length_a   1.000
_cell.length_b   1.000
_cell.length_c   1.000
_cell.angle_alpha   90.00
_cell.angle_beta   90.00
_cell.angle_gamma   90.00
#
_symmetry.space_group_name_H-M   'P 1'
#
loop_
_entity.id
_entity.type
_entity.pdbx_description
1 polymer ?
#
loop_
_entity_poly.entity_id
_entity_poly.type
_entity_poly.pdbx_seq_one_letter_code
_entity_poly.pdbx_strand_id
1 'polypeptide(L)'
;MFAAYHVIIADDDAAIRALIARVVARTYDRVTISAVSDGRDAFLIYEQHGADLVITDQEMPILSGLKLIERLRARSATLPIIMVSAHPSLEPRARAVGVTHFLIKPFLISQLVQVLTRVLPP
;
A
#
# COMPACT_ATOMS: atom_id res chain seq x y z
N MET A 1 -21.81 -12.46 4.39
CA MET A 1 -21.50 -11.05 4.71
C MET A 1 -20.07 -10.75 4.27
N PHE A 2 -19.88 -9.66 3.57
CA PHE A 2 -18.55 -9.28 3.08
C PHE A 2 -17.82 -8.45 4.11
N ALA A 3 -16.51 -8.61 4.19
CA ALA A 3 -15.66 -7.79 5.05
C ALA A 3 -15.67 -6.33 4.58
N ALA A 4 -15.67 -5.40 5.53
CA ALA A 4 -15.51 -3.97 5.26
C ALA A 4 -14.07 -3.59 5.58
N TYR A 5 -13.34 -3.12 4.57
CA TYR A 5 -11.91 -2.85 4.69
C TYR A 5 -11.61 -1.35 4.60
N HIS A 6 -10.51 -0.95 5.21
CA HIS A 6 -9.90 0.36 5.00
C HIS A 6 -8.50 0.15 4.39
N VAL A 7 -8.28 0.74 3.22
CA VAL A 7 -7.03 0.65 2.47
C VAL A 7 -6.41 2.05 2.34
N ILE A 8 -5.16 2.18 2.72
CA ILE A 8 -4.39 3.41 2.54
C ILE A 8 -3.49 3.25 1.32
N ILE A 9 -3.52 4.22 0.41
CA ILE A 9 -2.68 4.25 -0.79
C ILE A 9 -1.82 5.51 -0.74
N ALA A 10 -0.50 5.33 -0.79
CA ALA A 10 0.47 6.42 -0.76
C ALA A 10 1.31 6.39 -2.04
N ASP A 11 1.17 7.39 -2.89
CA ASP A 11 1.94 7.54 -4.13
C ASP A 11 1.89 9.01 -4.54
N ASP A 12 3.03 9.63 -4.84
CA ASP A 12 3.05 11.03 -5.25
C ASP A 12 2.62 11.24 -6.70
N ASP A 13 2.59 10.19 -7.51
CA ASP A 13 2.05 10.24 -8.87
C ASP A 13 0.52 10.10 -8.83
N ALA A 14 -0.17 11.19 -9.17
CA ALA A 14 -1.63 11.22 -9.10
C ALA A 14 -2.30 10.19 -10.01
N ALA A 15 -1.73 9.92 -11.20
CA ALA A 15 -2.29 8.96 -12.13
C ALA A 15 -2.18 7.52 -11.60
N ILE A 16 -1.03 7.16 -11.07
CA ILE A 16 -0.80 5.84 -10.47
C ILE A 16 -1.67 5.67 -9.22
N ARG A 17 -1.73 6.69 -8.37
CA ARG A 17 -2.57 6.68 -7.17
C ARG A 17 -4.03 6.44 -7.52
N ALA A 18 -4.55 7.14 -8.54
CA ALA A 18 -5.93 6.97 -9.00
C ALA A 18 -6.17 5.58 -9.59
N LEU A 19 -5.20 5.05 -10.35
CA LEU A 19 -5.30 3.71 -10.92
C LEU A 19 -5.39 2.65 -9.83
N ILE A 20 -4.49 2.71 -8.85
CA ILE A 20 -4.50 1.75 -7.74
C ILE A 20 -5.82 1.85 -6.96
N ALA A 21 -6.29 3.06 -6.67
CA ALA A 21 -7.56 3.26 -5.98
C ALA A 21 -8.73 2.63 -6.73
N ARG A 22 -8.75 2.77 -8.06
CA ARG A 22 -9.81 2.19 -8.89
C ARG A 22 -9.78 0.67 -8.86
N VAL A 23 -8.59 0.08 -8.92
CA VAL A 23 -8.44 -1.38 -8.85
C VAL A 23 -8.90 -1.90 -7.49
N VAL A 24 -8.51 -1.23 -6.42
CA VAL A 24 -8.95 -1.59 -5.06
C VAL A 24 -10.47 -1.50 -4.93
N ALA A 25 -11.07 -0.41 -5.44
CA ALA A 25 -12.52 -0.22 -5.36
C ALA A 25 -13.31 -1.31 -6.10
N ARG A 26 -12.74 -1.86 -7.17
CA ARG A 26 -13.38 -2.94 -7.94
C ARG A 26 -13.12 -4.32 -7.34
N THR A 27 -12.07 -4.47 -6.56
CA THR A 27 -11.71 -5.77 -5.97
C THR A 27 -12.54 -6.08 -4.73
N TYR A 28 -12.92 -5.07 -3.98
CA TYR A 28 -13.63 -5.23 -2.71
C TYR A 28 -15.02 -4.60 -2.78
N ASP A 29 -16.02 -5.32 -2.26
CA ASP A 29 -17.40 -4.83 -2.27
C ASP A 29 -17.61 -3.67 -1.29
N ARG A 30 -16.91 -3.71 -0.14
CA ARG A 30 -17.05 -2.70 0.90
C ARG A 30 -15.67 -2.24 1.33
N VAL A 31 -15.23 -1.11 0.78
CA VAL A 31 -13.91 -0.58 1.07
C VAL A 31 -13.94 0.94 1.21
N THR A 32 -13.24 1.44 2.21
CA THR A 32 -12.91 2.86 2.35
C THR A 32 -11.47 3.03 1.90
N ILE A 33 -11.22 3.97 1.02
CA ILE A 33 -9.89 4.23 0.47
C ILE A 33 -9.42 5.60 0.90
N SER A 34 -8.25 5.66 1.54
CA SER A 34 -7.56 6.91 1.84
C SER A 34 -6.34 6.99 0.93
N ALA A 35 -6.42 7.85 -0.09
CA ALA A 35 -5.35 8.02 -1.07
C ALA A 35 -4.61 9.33 -0.80
N VAL A 36 -3.31 9.25 -0.59
CA VAL A 36 -2.46 10.38 -0.21
C VAL A 36 -1.19 10.42 -1.06
N SER A 37 -0.52 11.56 -1.06
CA SER A 37 0.66 11.79 -1.91
C SER A 37 1.99 11.67 -1.18
N ASP A 38 2.00 11.48 0.14
CA ASP A 38 3.25 11.33 0.89
C ASP A 38 3.09 10.34 2.04
N GLY A 39 4.26 9.89 2.55
CA GLY A 39 4.30 8.87 3.59
C GLY A 39 3.86 9.37 4.96
N ARG A 40 4.04 10.68 5.23
CA ARG A 40 3.62 11.25 6.51
C ARG A 40 2.10 11.23 6.64
N ASP A 41 1.39 11.68 5.60
CA ASP A 41 -0.07 11.66 5.61
C ASP A 41 -0.59 10.23 5.74
N ALA A 42 0.04 9.28 5.05
CA ALA A 42 -0.32 7.87 5.16
C ALA A 42 -0.19 7.37 6.61
N PHE A 43 0.91 7.69 7.26
CA PHE A 43 1.14 7.26 8.64
C PHE A 43 0.16 7.92 9.62
N LEU A 44 -0.12 9.20 9.44
CA LEU A 44 -1.08 9.91 10.29
C LEU A 44 -2.48 9.31 10.18
N ILE A 45 -2.92 8.98 8.98
CA ILE A 45 -4.21 8.32 8.77
C ILE A 45 -4.22 6.96 9.45
N TYR A 46 -3.15 6.19 9.31
CA TYR A 46 -3.04 4.90 9.97
C TYR A 46 -3.14 5.05 11.50
N GLU A 47 -2.46 6.03 12.08
CA GLU A 47 -2.50 6.24 13.53
C GLU A 47 -3.89 6.64 14.02
N GLN A 48 -4.64 7.40 13.22
CA GLN A 48 -5.98 7.86 13.60
C GLN A 48 -7.07 6.81 13.38
N HIS A 49 -6.98 6.04 12.31
CA HIS A 49 -8.07 5.18 11.85
C HIS A 49 -7.68 3.71 11.70
N GLY A 50 -6.40 3.36 11.76
CA GLY A 50 -5.92 2.04 11.40
C GLY A 50 -6.06 1.78 9.90
N ALA A 51 -5.75 0.57 9.50
CA ALA A 51 -5.94 0.11 8.13
C ALA A 51 -5.88 -1.42 8.09
N ASP A 52 -6.47 -1.99 7.05
CA ASP A 52 -6.39 -3.42 6.76
C ASP A 52 -5.30 -3.71 5.74
N LEU A 53 -4.88 -2.70 4.99
CA LEU A 53 -3.84 -2.80 3.97
C LEU A 53 -3.26 -1.41 3.71
N VAL A 54 -1.94 -1.34 3.53
CA VAL A 54 -1.25 -0.14 3.04
C VAL A 54 -0.53 -0.49 1.74
N ILE A 55 -0.75 0.31 0.71
CA ILE A 55 -0.05 0.22 -0.57
C ILE A 55 0.77 1.49 -0.72
N THR A 56 2.09 1.36 -0.86
CA THR A 56 2.97 2.52 -0.90
C THR A 56 3.98 2.46 -2.03
N ASP A 57 4.28 3.61 -2.60
CA ASP A 57 5.47 3.83 -3.43
C ASP A 57 6.68 4.07 -2.52
N GLN A 58 7.89 4.05 -3.10
CA GLN A 58 9.11 4.42 -2.39
C GLN A 58 9.38 5.92 -2.48
N GLU A 59 9.30 6.48 -3.69
CA GLU A 59 9.68 7.87 -3.95
C GLU A 59 8.52 8.80 -3.63
N MET A 60 8.53 9.36 -2.43
CA MET A 60 7.51 10.29 -1.95
C MET A 60 8.17 11.40 -1.14
N PRO A 61 7.60 12.61 -1.15
CA PRO A 61 8.12 13.67 -0.29
C PRO A 61 7.87 13.38 1.20
N ILE A 62 8.65 14.01 2.04
CA ILE A 62 8.56 14.04 3.50
C ILE A 62 8.94 12.71 4.14
N LEU A 63 8.30 11.61 3.74
CA LEU A 63 8.57 10.27 4.29
C LEU A 63 8.53 9.26 3.15
N SER A 64 9.65 8.59 2.89
CA SER A 64 9.76 7.57 1.85
C SER A 64 8.96 6.31 2.21
N GLY A 65 8.72 5.45 1.20
CA GLY A 65 8.03 4.19 1.43
C GLY A 65 8.73 3.28 2.43
N LEU A 66 10.07 3.15 2.35
CA LEU A 66 10.82 2.33 3.30
C LEU A 66 10.67 2.85 4.74
N LYS A 67 10.72 4.16 4.92
CA LYS A 67 10.54 4.77 6.24
C LYS A 67 9.11 4.60 6.74
N LEU A 68 8.13 4.72 5.86
CA LEU A 68 6.74 4.46 6.19
C LEU A 68 6.57 3.02 6.68
N ILE A 69 7.13 2.05 5.96
CA ILE A 69 7.04 0.64 6.37
C ILE A 69 7.66 0.42 7.73
N GLU A 70 8.84 0.99 7.99
CA GLU A 70 9.48 0.89 9.31
C GLU A 70 8.54 1.39 10.41
N ARG A 71 7.91 2.54 10.22
CA ARG A 71 6.99 3.11 11.21
C ARG A 71 5.73 2.28 11.39
N LEU A 72 5.16 1.76 10.30
CA LEU A 72 4.00 0.89 10.36
C LEU A 72 4.32 -0.40 11.11
N ARG A 73 5.50 -0.99 10.87
CA ARG A 73 5.92 -2.22 11.55
C ARG A 73 6.19 -2.01 13.03
N ALA A 74 6.55 -0.81 13.44
CA ALA A 74 6.66 -0.49 14.87
C ALA A 74 5.29 -0.50 15.57
N ARG A 75 4.20 -0.36 14.80
CA ARG A 75 2.82 -0.39 15.32
C ARG A 75 2.15 -1.74 15.15
N SER A 76 2.46 -2.46 14.08
CA SER A 76 1.81 -3.73 13.76
C SER A 76 2.77 -4.66 13.03
N ALA A 77 2.97 -5.85 13.57
CA ALA A 77 3.77 -6.89 12.94
C ALA A 77 3.01 -7.60 11.80
N THR A 78 1.68 -7.48 11.76
CA THR A 78 0.84 -8.31 10.89
C THR A 78 0.10 -7.53 9.81
N LEU A 79 0.15 -6.20 9.83
CA LEU A 79 -0.49 -5.37 8.82
C LEU A 79 0.01 -5.74 7.42
N PRO A 80 -0.87 -6.09 6.47
CA PRO A 80 -0.46 -6.28 5.08
C PRO A 80 0.06 -4.96 4.49
N ILE A 81 1.25 -5.02 3.90
CA ILE A 81 1.87 -3.85 3.25
C ILE A 81 2.40 -4.28 1.89
N ILE A 82 1.97 -3.58 0.84
CA ILE A 82 2.46 -3.76 -0.52
C ILE A 82 3.29 -2.54 -0.89
N MET A 83 4.52 -2.74 -1.34
CA MET A 83 5.30 -1.69 -1.99
C MET A 83 5.21 -1.83 -3.49
N VAL A 84 4.93 -0.73 -4.18
CA VAL A 84 4.90 -0.66 -5.65
C VAL A 84 6.02 0.28 -6.07
N SER A 85 7.02 -0.22 -6.79
CA SER A 85 8.21 0.58 -7.11
C SER A 85 8.73 0.29 -8.51
N ALA A 86 9.30 1.31 -9.15
CA ALA A 86 9.99 1.16 -10.44
C ALA A 86 11.42 0.60 -10.28
N HIS A 87 11.89 0.41 -9.05
CA HIS A 87 13.26 0.00 -8.76
C HIS A 87 13.32 -1.40 -8.15
N PRO A 88 13.54 -2.45 -8.99
CA PRO A 88 13.62 -3.83 -8.49
C PRO A 88 14.71 -4.04 -7.43
N SER A 89 15.78 -3.24 -7.49
CA SER A 89 16.90 -3.34 -6.54
C SER A 89 16.50 -2.99 -5.10
N LEU A 90 15.35 -2.37 -4.89
CA LEU A 90 14.85 -2.05 -3.55
C LEU A 90 14.24 -3.26 -2.85
N GLU A 91 13.92 -4.34 -3.55
CA GLU A 91 13.19 -5.45 -2.96
C GLU A 91 13.87 -6.04 -1.73
N PRO A 92 15.19 -6.31 -1.71
CA PRO A 92 15.82 -6.84 -0.50
C PRO A 92 15.67 -5.91 0.72
N ARG A 93 15.79 -4.61 0.52
CA ARG A 93 15.62 -3.62 1.59
C ARG A 93 14.16 -3.54 2.06
N ALA A 94 13.22 -3.59 1.12
CA ALA A 94 11.80 -3.59 1.43
C ALA A 94 11.43 -4.83 2.25
N ARG A 95 11.96 -5.99 1.88
CA ARG A 95 11.77 -7.24 2.65
C ARG A 95 12.37 -7.13 4.03
N ALA A 96 13.56 -6.55 4.15
CA ALA A 96 14.25 -6.39 5.44
C ALA A 96 13.45 -5.51 6.41
N VAL A 97 12.76 -4.47 5.92
CA VAL A 97 11.94 -3.61 6.77
C VAL A 97 10.52 -4.14 6.98
N GLY A 98 10.14 -5.23 6.32
CA GLY A 98 8.90 -5.94 6.62
C GLY A 98 7.76 -5.79 5.63
N VAL A 99 8.04 -5.50 4.35
CA VAL A 99 6.99 -5.50 3.32
C VAL A 99 6.40 -6.89 3.17
N THR A 100 5.08 -6.96 2.95
CA THR A 100 4.42 -8.24 2.70
C THR A 100 4.61 -8.67 1.25
N HIS A 101 4.49 -7.73 0.31
CA HIS A 101 4.68 -8.00 -1.11
C HIS A 101 5.28 -6.79 -1.81
N PHE A 102 6.14 -7.07 -2.81
CA PHE A 102 6.80 -6.06 -3.62
C PHE A 102 6.35 -6.22 -5.07
N LEU A 103 5.77 -5.17 -5.66
CA LEU A 103 5.26 -5.17 -7.03
C LEU A 103 6.04 -4.15 -7.86
N ILE A 104 6.53 -4.56 -9.03
CA ILE A 104 7.39 -3.73 -9.88
C ILE A 104 6.54 -2.94 -10.87
N LYS A 105 6.78 -1.63 -10.99
CA LYS A 105 6.18 -0.77 -12.02
C LYS A 105 6.99 -0.91 -13.33
N PRO A 106 6.36 -0.89 -14.51
CA PRO A 106 4.90 -0.94 -14.70
C PRO A 106 4.34 -2.34 -14.43
N PHE A 107 3.17 -2.40 -13.84
CA PHE A 107 2.50 -3.67 -13.53
C PHE A 107 1.22 -3.81 -14.35
N LEU A 108 0.81 -5.05 -14.59
CA LEU A 108 -0.51 -5.33 -15.16
C LEU A 108 -1.57 -5.24 -14.06
N ILE A 109 -2.78 -4.81 -14.42
CA ILE A 109 -3.89 -4.75 -13.47
C ILE A 109 -4.13 -6.12 -12.83
N SER A 110 -4.04 -7.20 -13.64
CA SER A 110 -4.20 -8.57 -13.14
C SER A 110 -3.15 -8.93 -12.08
N GLN A 111 -1.93 -8.42 -12.20
CA GLN A 111 -0.88 -8.65 -11.19
C GLN A 111 -1.24 -7.97 -9.86
N LEU A 112 -1.73 -6.74 -9.92
CA LEU A 112 -2.16 -6.04 -8.71
C LEU A 112 -3.34 -6.75 -8.06
N VAL A 113 -4.33 -7.18 -8.83
CA VAL A 113 -5.48 -7.93 -8.31
C VAL A 113 -5.04 -9.22 -7.63
N GLN A 114 -4.12 -9.98 -8.24
CA GLN A 114 -3.60 -11.20 -7.64
C GLN A 114 -2.93 -10.93 -6.29
N VAL A 115 -2.12 -9.88 -6.20
CA VAL A 115 -1.45 -9.52 -4.95
C VAL A 115 -2.47 -9.09 -3.90
N LEU A 116 -3.43 -8.25 -4.28
CA LEU A 116 -4.49 -7.78 -3.37
C LEU A 116 -5.25 -8.97 -2.78
N THR A 117 -5.74 -9.87 -3.62
CA THR A 117 -6.56 -11.00 -3.16
C THR A 117 -5.77 -11.99 -2.32
N ARG A 118 -4.45 -12.04 -2.50
CA ARG A 118 -3.58 -12.89 -1.68
C ARG A 118 -3.36 -12.30 -0.29
N VAL A 119 -3.09 -10.99 -0.20
CA VAL A 119 -2.73 -10.35 1.07
C VAL A 119 -3.96 -9.90 1.87
N LEU A 120 -5.07 -9.64 1.19
CA LEU A 120 -6.33 -9.21 1.81
C LEU A 120 -7.49 -9.84 1.05
N PRO A 121 -7.95 -11.04 1.44
CA PRO A 121 -9.04 -11.73 0.74
C PRO A 121 -10.32 -10.89 0.69
N PRO A 122 -11.01 -10.87 -0.47
CA PRO A 122 -12.26 -10.12 -0.62
C PRO A 122 -13.38 -10.60 0.28
#